data_f023c94c82fe489207688940e9fe163f
#
_entry.id   f023c94c82fe489207688940e9fe163f
#
_cell.length_a   1.000
_cell.length_b   1.000
_cell.length_c   1.000
_cell.angle_alpha   90.00
_cell.angle_beta   90.00
_cell.angle_gamma   90.00
#
_symmetry.space_group_name_H-M   'P 1'
#
loop_
_entity.id
_entity.type
_entity.pdbx_description
1 polymer ?
#
loop_
_entity_poly.entity_id
_entity_poly.type
_entity_poly.pdbx_seq_one_letter_code
_entity_poly.pdbx_strand_id
1 'polypeptide(L)'
;TPEGETRKASAKFLLDASGFGRTLPRLLDLEYPSDFPVRQACFTHVRDNITDKNFDRNKILVSIHPTRRDVWYWTIPFANGTCSLGVVAKQEFFTPYTENLEERLMTIVGEEPRLAKLLERAEIIQPARQITGYSANVKSLHGNHFALLGNAGEFLDPVFSSGVTIAMKSASMAAALLDRQLKGESINWETEYAVPLKRGVDAFRTFVTAWYDQRFQDIIFHHTQLDNVKAMICSILAGYAWDENNPYVKESERRVNVLAEICRAA
;
A
#
# COMPACT_ATOMS: atom_id res chain seq x y z
N THR A 1 1.23 -2.28 -31.11
CA THR A 1 2.54 -1.66 -30.88
C THR A 1 2.37 -0.14 -30.73
N PRO A 2 3.38 0.59 -30.19
CA PRO A 2 3.36 2.05 -30.14
C PRO A 2 3.07 2.72 -31.51
N GLU A 3 3.46 2.04 -32.59
CA GLU A 3 3.24 2.46 -33.97
C GLU A 3 1.83 2.13 -34.49
N GLY A 4 0.93 1.61 -33.67
CA GLY A 4 -0.45 1.28 -34.04
C GLY A 4 -0.65 -0.06 -34.75
N GLU A 5 0.40 -0.89 -34.89
CA GLU A 5 0.25 -2.22 -35.46
C GLU A 5 -0.45 -3.18 -34.50
N THR A 6 -1.37 -3.98 -34.97
CA THR A 6 -1.98 -5.09 -34.21
C THR A 6 -1.15 -6.35 -34.39
N ARG A 7 -0.66 -6.91 -33.29
CA ARG A 7 0.03 -8.20 -33.27
C ARG A 7 -0.78 -9.23 -32.51
N LYS A 8 -0.79 -10.46 -32.99
CA LYS A 8 -1.43 -11.60 -32.32
C LYS A 8 -0.36 -12.46 -31.67
N ALA A 9 -0.61 -12.86 -30.41
CA ALA A 9 0.19 -13.84 -29.71
C ALA A 9 -0.73 -14.94 -29.16
N SER A 10 -0.23 -16.17 -29.09
CA SER A 10 -0.91 -17.29 -28.46
C SER A 10 -0.06 -17.80 -27.31
N ALA A 11 -0.70 -18.08 -26.18
CA ALA A 11 -0.04 -18.63 -25.00
C ALA A 11 -0.94 -19.67 -24.33
N LYS A 12 -0.31 -20.63 -23.64
CA LYS A 12 -1.06 -21.64 -22.85
C LYS A 12 -1.66 -21.03 -21.59
N PHE A 13 -0.99 -20.02 -21.02
CA PHE A 13 -1.42 -19.35 -19.81
C PHE A 13 -0.89 -17.91 -19.80
N LEU A 14 -1.59 -16.99 -19.14
CA LEU A 14 -1.26 -15.57 -19.07
C LEU A 14 -1.15 -15.13 -17.61
N LEU A 15 -0.04 -14.50 -17.27
CA LEU A 15 0.16 -13.83 -15.98
C LEU A 15 -0.01 -12.33 -16.18
N ASP A 16 -1.08 -11.76 -15.63
CA ASP A 16 -1.33 -10.33 -15.71
C ASP A 16 -0.64 -9.58 -14.56
N ALA A 17 0.44 -8.91 -14.86
CA ALA A 17 1.18 -8.02 -13.97
C ALA A 17 1.07 -6.56 -14.42
N SER A 18 -0.03 -6.17 -15.06
CA SER A 18 -0.23 -4.82 -15.62
C SER A 18 -0.39 -3.71 -14.56
N GLY A 19 -0.34 -4.06 -13.27
CA GLY A 19 -0.41 -3.11 -12.17
C GLY A 19 -1.72 -2.31 -12.19
N PHE A 20 -1.64 -0.99 -12.09
CA PHE A 20 -2.82 -0.11 -12.20
C PHE A 20 -3.48 -0.10 -13.59
N GLY A 21 -2.81 -0.64 -14.61
CA GLY A 21 -3.41 -0.86 -15.93
C GLY A 21 -4.59 -1.83 -15.89
N ARG A 22 -4.53 -2.85 -14.99
CA ARG A 22 -5.61 -3.81 -14.73
C ARG A 22 -6.18 -4.37 -16.02
N THR A 23 -5.28 -4.84 -16.90
CA THR A 23 -5.62 -5.18 -18.29
C THR A 23 -6.65 -6.30 -18.36
N LEU A 24 -6.39 -7.46 -17.76
CA LEU A 24 -7.35 -8.56 -17.75
C LEU A 24 -8.60 -8.28 -16.91
N PRO A 25 -8.51 -7.69 -15.71
CA PRO A 25 -9.70 -7.32 -14.95
C PRO A 25 -10.70 -6.49 -15.75
N ARG A 26 -10.22 -5.52 -16.54
CA ARG A 26 -11.09 -4.69 -17.42
C ARG A 26 -11.61 -5.46 -18.61
N LEU A 27 -10.77 -6.22 -19.29
CA LEU A 27 -11.16 -6.98 -20.48
C LEU A 27 -12.16 -8.09 -20.19
N LEU A 28 -12.10 -8.68 -18.98
CA LEU A 28 -12.91 -9.82 -18.58
C LEU A 28 -14.03 -9.46 -17.58
N ASP A 29 -14.29 -8.17 -17.36
CA ASP A 29 -15.28 -7.68 -16.40
C ASP A 29 -15.10 -8.26 -14.99
N LEU A 30 -13.85 -8.36 -14.53
CA LEU A 30 -13.49 -8.86 -13.21
C LEU A 30 -13.33 -7.75 -12.16
N GLU A 31 -13.35 -6.48 -12.56
CA GLU A 31 -13.21 -5.40 -11.60
C GLU A 31 -14.35 -5.43 -10.58
N TYR A 32 -13.98 -5.24 -9.33
CA TYR A 32 -14.88 -5.16 -8.20
C TYR A 32 -14.52 -3.93 -7.37
N PRO A 33 -15.50 -3.10 -6.97
CA PRO A 33 -15.25 -1.92 -6.16
C PRO A 33 -14.50 -2.26 -4.87
N SER A 34 -13.57 -1.40 -4.48
CA SER A 34 -12.93 -1.50 -3.17
C SER A 34 -13.92 -1.11 -2.07
N ASP A 35 -13.84 -1.79 -0.92
CA ASP A 35 -14.58 -1.41 0.28
C ASP A 35 -13.98 -0.17 0.98
N PHE A 36 -12.77 0.25 0.56
CA PHE A 36 -12.15 1.45 1.09
C PHE A 36 -12.76 2.71 0.48
N PRO A 37 -12.94 3.78 1.29
CA PRO A 37 -13.29 5.09 0.76
C PRO A 37 -12.31 5.55 -0.31
N VAL A 38 -12.81 6.26 -1.33
CA VAL A 38 -11.97 6.85 -2.37
C VAL A 38 -10.99 7.84 -1.74
N ARG A 39 -9.71 7.59 -1.91
CA ARG A 39 -8.62 8.45 -1.44
C ARG A 39 -7.82 8.98 -2.61
N GLN A 40 -7.16 10.08 -2.33
CA GLN A 40 -6.28 10.78 -3.24
C GLN A 40 -4.91 10.92 -2.60
N ALA A 41 -3.87 10.70 -3.38
CA ALA A 41 -2.50 11.02 -3.04
C ALA A 41 -2.01 12.16 -3.94
N CYS A 42 -1.40 13.19 -3.34
CA CYS A 42 -0.65 14.23 -4.03
C CYS A 42 0.81 14.09 -3.62
N PHE A 43 1.75 13.99 -4.59
CA PHE A 43 3.14 13.63 -4.27
C PHE A 43 4.13 14.12 -5.32
N THR A 44 5.38 14.25 -4.88
CA THR A 44 6.51 14.62 -5.74
C THR A 44 7.82 14.02 -5.22
N HIS A 45 8.93 14.32 -5.91
CA HIS A 45 10.28 14.13 -5.38
C HIS A 45 10.92 15.49 -5.11
N VAL A 46 11.60 15.57 -3.98
CA VAL A 46 12.32 16.78 -3.55
C VAL A 46 13.79 16.46 -3.30
N ARG A 47 14.66 17.44 -3.54
CA ARG A 47 15.95 17.53 -2.86
C ARG A 47 15.64 18.00 -1.47
N ASP A 48 15.84 17.16 -0.46
CA ASP A 48 15.28 17.43 0.87
C ASP A 48 16.09 18.44 1.67
N ASN A 49 17.40 18.55 1.44
CA ASN A 49 18.32 19.46 2.12
C ASN A 49 18.21 19.40 3.66
N ILE A 50 17.81 18.23 4.21
CA ILE A 50 17.62 18.02 5.64
C ILE A 50 18.96 18.04 6.35
N THR A 51 19.08 18.93 7.35
CA THR A 51 20.28 19.09 8.18
C THR A 51 20.09 18.58 9.61
N ASP A 52 18.88 18.17 9.99
CA ASP A 52 18.60 17.62 11.31
C ASP A 52 19.30 16.26 11.47
N LYS A 53 20.23 16.18 12.42
CA LYS A 53 21.01 14.99 12.72
C LYS A 53 20.18 13.86 13.35
N ASN A 54 18.98 14.16 13.84
CA ASN A 54 18.06 13.17 14.39
C ASN A 54 17.18 12.51 13.32
N PHE A 55 17.20 13.02 12.08
CA PHE A 55 16.48 12.42 10.96
C PHE A 55 17.24 11.20 10.45
N ASP A 56 16.66 10.02 10.70
CA ASP A 56 17.24 8.74 10.27
C ASP A 56 16.88 8.45 8.80
N ARG A 57 17.82 8.69 7.90
CA ARG A 57 17.62 8.47 6.45
C ARG A 57 17.45 6.99 6.05
N ASN A 58 17.65 6.06 6.96
CA ASN A 58 17.40 4.63 6.70
C ASN A 58 15.96 4.23 6.99
N LYS A 59 15.11 5.17 7.39
CA LYS A 59 13.71 4.93 7.74
C LYS A 59 12.77 5.82 6.94
N ILE A 60 11.62 5.26 6.60
CA ILE A 60 10.48 6.02 6.09
C ILE A 60 9.85 6.77 7.26
N LEU A 61 9.62 8.07 7.10
CA LEU A 61 8.84 8.86 8.04
C LEU A 61 7.40 8.92 7.57
N VAL A 62 6.48 8.45 8.42
CA VAL A 62 5.04 8.68 8.27
C VAL A 62 4.59 9.67 9.33
N SER A 63 3.96 10.76 8.91
CA SER A 63 3.40 11.79 9.79
C SER A 63 1.88 11.84 9.64
N ILE A 64 1.19 12.29 10.68
CA ILE A 64 -0.26 12.49 10.67
C ILE A 64 -0.55 13.98 10.76
N HIS A 65 -1.56 14.43 10.03
CA HIS A 65 -1.99 15.82 10.08
C HIS A 65 -2.43 16.22 11.50
N PRO A 66 -2.07 17.41 12.01
CA PRO A 66 -2.27 17.79 13.42
C PRO A 66 -3.72 17.73 13.89
N THR A 67 -4.68 18.00 12.99
CA THR A 67 -6.11 18.07 13.32
C THR A 67 -6.98 17.05 12.57
N ARG A 68 -6.41 16.31 11.63
CA ARG A 68 -7.13 15.37 10.77
C ARG A 68 -6.42 14.02 10.77
N ARG A 69 -6.78 13.13 11.68
CA ARG A 69 -6.15 11.81 11.83
C ARG A 69 -6.32 10.88 10.61
N ASP A 70 -7.22 11.18 9.70
CA ASP A 70 -7.43 10.48 8.44
C ASP A 70 -6.55 11.00 7.29
N VAL A 71 -5.76 12.06 7.54
CA VAL A 71 -4.78 12.63 6.61
C VAL A 71 -3.37 12.31 7.09
N TRP A 72 -2.54 11.79 6.21
CA TRP A 72 -1.18 11.42 6.56
C TRP A 72 -0.19 11.73 5.44
N TYR A 73 1.08 11.83 5.80
CA TYR A 73 2.18 12.17 4.92
C TYR A 73 3.21 11.05 4.90
N TRP A 74 3.90 10.91 3.78
CA TRP A 74 5.13 10.15 3.74
C TRP A 74 6.32 11.06 3.37
N THR A 75 7.48 10.76 3.98
CA THR A 75 8.78 11.26 3.56
C THR A 75 9.70 10.04 3.47
N ILE A 76 10.03 9.65 2.23
CA ILE A 76 10.81 8.45 1.94
C ILE A 76 12.17 8.90 1.43
N PRO A 77 13.24 8.84 2.27
CA PRO A 77 14.56 9.26 1.86
C PRO A 77 15.20 8.28 0.88
N PHE A 78 15.88 8.83 -0.10
CA PHE A 78 16.75 8.08 -1.01
C PHE A 78 18.22 8.31 -0.66
N ALA A 79 19.10 7.40 -1.12
CA ALA A 79 20.54 7.44 -0.81
C ALA A 79 21.27 8.67 -1.37
N ASN A 80 20.68 9.36 -2.34
CA ASN A 80 21.27 10.50 -3.07
C ASN A 80 20.88 11.89 -2.50
N GLY A 81 20.31 11.97 -1.30
CA GLY A 81 19.90 13.26 -0.69
C GLY A 81 18.59 13.82 -1.22
N THR A 82 17.77 12.96 -1.86
CA THR A 82 16.41 13.29 -2.26
C THR A 82 15.40 12.49 -1.44
N CYS A 83 14.14 12.94 -1.43
CA CYS A 83 13.02 12.23 -0.81
C CYS A 83 11.84 12.12 -1.78
N SER A 84 11.08 11.02 -1.71
CA SER A 84 9.69 11.04 -2.13
C SER A 84 8.86 11.66 -1.01
N LEU A 85 8.04 12.64 -1.35
CA LEU A 85 7.18 13.37 -0.44
C LEU A 85 5.74 13.30 -0.93
N GLY A 86 4.80 12.98 -0.06
CA GLY A 86 3.39 12.96 -0.45
C GLY A 86 2.44 13.05 0.72
N VAL A 87 1.19 13.39 0.40
CA VAL A 87 0.06 13.46 1.31
C VAL A 87 -1.08 12.61 0.79
N VAL A 88 -1.74 11.89 1.68
CA VAL A 88 -2.92 11.07 1.39
C VAL A 88 -4.09 11.55 2.24
N ALA A 89 -5.22 11.74 1.58
CA ALA A 89 -6.48 12.12 2.22
C ALA A 89 -7.66 11.66 1.38
N LYS A 90 -8.88 11.83 1.90
CA LYS A 90 -10.09 11.80 1.09
C LYS A 90 -10.12 12.99 0.13
N GLN A 91 -10.79 12.84 -1.01
CA GLN A 91 -10.79 13.85 -2.06
C GLN A 91 -11.29 15.23 -1.57
N GLU A 92 -12.31 15.24 -0.70
CA GLU A 92 -12.88 16.47 -0.15
C GLU A 92 -11.88 17.29 0.70
N PHE A 93 -10.85 16.67 1.26
CA PHE A 93 -9.79 17.37 1.99
C PHE A 93 -9.04 18.35 1.11
N PHE A 94 -8.85 18.02 -0.16
CA PHE A 94 -8.07 18.84 -1.10
C PHE A 94 -8.86 20.02 -1.69
N THR A 95 -10.18 20.05 -1.53
CA THR A 95 -11.06 21.06 -2.14
C THR A 95 -10.70 22.53 -1.78
N PRO A 96 -10.30 22.87 -0.55
CA PRO A 96 -9.97 24.26 -0.21
C PRO A 96 -8.60 24.72 -0.72
N TYR A 97 -7.76 23.82 -1.25
CA TYR A 97 -6.42 24.15 -1.72
C TYR A 97 -6.38 24.45 -3.22
N THR A 98 -5.34 25.17 -3.65
CA THR A 98 -5.09 25.50 -5.06
C THR A 98 -5.05 24.25 -5.97
N GLU A 99 -5.35 24.45 -7.25
CA GLU A 99 -5.23 23.38 -8.26
C GLU A 99 -3.77 23.12 -8.67
N ASN A 100 -2.85 24.05 -8.41
CA ASN A 100 -1.43 23.81 -8.60
C ASN A 100 -0.94 22.76 -7.59
N LEU A 101 -0.57 21.58 -8.10
CA LEU A 101 -0.24 20.43 -7.26
C LEU A 101 1.00 20.64 -6.39
N GLU A 102 1.97 21.38 -6.87
CA GLU A 102 3.22 21.66 -6.12
C GLU A 102 2.93 22.59 -4.95
N GLU A 103 2.23 23.69 -5.22
CA GLU A 103 1.81 24.66 -4.20
C GLU A 103 0.87 24.00 -3.18
N ARG A 104 -0.10 23.22 -3.65
CA ARG A 104 -1.01 22.43 -2.81
C ARG A 104 -0.24 21.53 -1.85
N LEU A 105 0.69 20.73 -2.38
CA LEU A 105 1.46 19.79 -1.58
C LEU A 105 2.28 20.52 -0.52
N MET A 106 3.00 21.57 -0.90
CA MET A 106 3.85 22.30 0.03
C MET A 106 3.04 23.08 1.07
N THR A 107 1.87 23.61 0.71
CA THR A 107 0.94 24.24 1.66
C THR A 107 0.49 23.23 2.71
N ILE A 108 0.03 22.05 2.29
CA ILE A 108 -0.42 21.01 3.20
C ILE A 108 0.73 20.48 4.07
N VAL A 109 1.94 20.33 3.52
CA VAL A 109 3.14 19.96 4.29
C VAL A 109 3.45 21.00 5.36
N GLY A 110 3.22 22.28 5.06
CA GLY A 110 3.38 23.38 6.00
C GLY A 110 2.43 23.36 7.20
N GLU A 111 1.32 22.63 7.11
CA GLU A 111 0.35 22.50 8.21
C GLU A 111 0.80 21.51 9.30
N GLU A 112 1.77 20.62 9.02
CA GLU A 112 2.40 19.76 10.03
C GLU A 112 3.72 20.43 10.50
N PRO A 113 3.79 20.99 11.73
CA PRO A 113 4.89 21.87 12.15
C PRO A 113 6.27 21.21 12.13
N ARG A 114 6.35 19.91 12.44
CA ARG A 114 7.62 19.17 12.44
C ARG A 114 8.09 18.91 11.02
N LEU A 115 7.16 18.56 10.13
CA LEU A 115 7.45 18.31 8.73
C LEU A 115 7.79 19.59 7.99
N ALA A 116 7.06 20.68 8.27
CA ALA A 116 7.36 22.02 7.77
C ALA A 116 8.79 22.46 8.10
N LYS A 117 9.22 22.28 9.37
CA LYS A 117 10.57 22.59 9.80
C LYS A 117 11.62 21.66 9.15
N LEU A 118 11.33 20.38 9.08
CA LEU A 118 12.23 19.36 8.48
C LEU A 118 12.52 19.65 7.01
N LEU A 119 11.50 20.09 6.28
CA LEU A 119 11.52 20.33 4.84
C LEU A 119 11.60 21.81 4.45
N GLU A 120 11.94 22.71 5.37
CA GLU A 120 11.99 24.17 5.13
C GLU A 120 12.88 24.59 3.96
N ARG A 121 13.88 23.73 3.62
CA ARG A 121 14.83 23.96 2.54
C ARG A 121 14.67 23.00 1.38
N ALA A 122 13.55 22.26 1.36
CA ALA A 122 13.30 21.30 0.30
C ALA A 122 13.05 21.99 -1.04
N GLU A 123 13.60 21.44 -2.10
CA GLU A 123 13.45 21.91 -3.48
C GLU A 123 12.74 20.84 -4.31
N ILE A 124 11.65 21.19 -4.96
CA ILE A 124 10.95 20.25 -5.86
C ILE A 124 11.84 19.97 -7.08
N ILE A 125 12.09 18.69 -7.35
CA ILE A 125 12.96 18.25 -8.45
C ILE A 125 12.20 17.48 -9.54
N GLN A 126 10.93 17.17 -9.29
CA GLN A 126 10.02 16.57 -10.29
C GLN A 126 8.65 17.21 -10.16
N PRO A 127 7.89 17.37 -11.26
CA PRO A 127 6.52 17.87 -11.19
C PRO A 127 5.67 17.03 -10.23
N ALA A 128 4.88 17.70 -9.41
CA ALA A 128 3.95 17.02 -8.52
C ALA A 128 2.88 16.27 -9.34
N ARG A 129 2.45 15.13 -8.80
CA ARG A 129 1.46 14.25 -9.41
C ARG A 129 0.36 13.94 -8.42
N GLN A 130 -0.78 13.55 -8.98
CA GLN A 130 -1.94 13.14 -8.21
C GLN A 130 -2.45 11.80 -8.73
N ILE A 131 -2.87 10.93 -7.81
CA ILE A 131 -3.59 9.71 -8.11
C ILE A 131 -4.81 9.62 -7.20
N THR A 132 -5.95 9.22 -7.76
CA THR A 132 -7.21 9.12 -7.03
C THR A 132 -7.83 7.75 -7.25
N GLY A 133 -8.46 7.17 -6.23
CA GLY A 133 -9.19 5.91 -6.33
C GLY A 133 -8.29 4.71 -6.68
N TYR A 134 -7.13 4.63 -6.07
CA TYR A 134 -6.15 3.58 -6.35
C TYR A 134 -6.48 2.22 -5.72
N SER A 135 -7.30 2.17 -4.69
CA SER A 135 -7.72 0.91 -4.08
C SER A 135 -8.67 0.14 -5.01
N ALA A 136 -8.40 -1.12 -5.21
CA ALA A 136 -9.14 -1.93 -6.18
C ALA A 136 -9.17 -3.40 -5.76
N ASN A 137 -10.29 -4.06 -6.07
CA ASN A 137 -10.52 -5.49 -5.86
C ASN A 137 -10.88 -6.17 -7.19
N VAL A 138 -10.90 -7.48 -7.20
CA VAL A 138 -11.39 -8.30 -8.31
C VAL A 138 -12.34 -9.39 -7.84
N LYS A 139 -13.24 -9.80 -8.73
CA LYS A 139 -14.16 -10.91 -8.53
C LYS A 139 -13.42 -12.26 -8.42
N SER A 140 -12.30 -12.40 -9.13
CA SER A 140 -11.42 -13.58 -9.09
C SER A 140 -9.99 -13.22 -9.40
N LEU A 141 -9.03 -13.85 -8.72
CA LEU A 141 -7.60 -13.70 -8.96
C LEU A 141 -7.04 -14.61 -10.05
N HIS A 142 -7.86 -15.50 -10.59
CA HIS A 142 -7.46 -16.46 -11.62
C HIS A 142 -8.65 -16.88 -12.51
N GLY A 143 -8.34 -17.54 -13.60
CA GLY A 143 -9.27 -18.27 -14.46
C GLY A 143 -8.56 -19.48 -15.09
N ASN A 144 -9.23 -20.14 -16.04
CA ASN A 144 -8.70 -21.36 -16.65
C ASN A 144 -7.31 -21.21 -17.26
N HIS A 145 -7.00 -20.02 -17.79
CA HIS A 145 -5.76 -19.74 -18.52
C HIS A 145 -5.08 -18.43 -18.10
N PHE A 146 -5.39 -17.91 -16.92
CA PHE A 146 -4.72 -16.70 -16.40
C PHE A 146 -4.68 -16.66 -14.89
N ALA A 147 -3.72 -15.86 -14.37
CA ALA A 147 -3.69 -15.39 -12.99
C ALA A 147 -3.33 -13.91 -12.94
N LEU A 148 -3.90 -13.19 -11.97
CA LEU A 148 -3.67 -11.78 -11.73
C LEU A 148 -2.61 -11.60 -10.64
N LEU A 149 -1.62 -10.74 -10.88
CA LEU A 149 -0.49 -10.52 -10.01
C LEU A 149 -0.46 -9.08 -9.48
N GLY A 150 -0.12 -8.93 -8.20
CA GLY A 150 0.02 -7.60 -7.58
C GLY A 150 -1.20 -6.72 -7.80
N ASN A 151 -0.98 -5.46 -8.19
CA ASN A 151 -2.05 -4.48 -8.36
C ASN A 151 -3.04 -4.80 -9.50
N ALA A 152 -2.69 -5.70 -10.43
CA ALA A 152 -3.67 -6.19 -11.40
C ALA A 152 -4.78 -7.00 -10.71
N GLY A 153 -4.45 -7.72 -9.64
CA GLY A 153 -5.41 -8.42 -8.79
C GLY A 153 -6.04 -7.51 -7.76
N GLU A 154 -5.23 -6.99 -6.85
CA GLU A 154 -5.72 -6.24 -5.69
C GLU A 154 -4.71 -5.20 -5.23
N PHE A 155 -5.20 -4.01 -4.87
CA PHE A 155 -4.41 -2.98 -4.22
C PHE A 155 -5.21 -2.38 -3.06
N LEU A 156 -4.57 -2.29 -1.89
CA LEU A 156 -5.18 -1.78 -0.67
C LEU A 156 -4.97 -0.27 -0.53
N ASP A 157 -3.78 0.10 0.00
CA ASP A 157 -3.44 1.47 0.35
C ASP A 157 -1.91 1.60 0.47
N PRO A 158 -1.32 2.77 0.17
CA PRO A 158 0.13 2.95 0.27
C PRO A 158 0.68 3.05 1.70
N VAL A 159 -0.16 3.19 2.74
CA VAL A 159 0.28 3.51 4.11
C VAL A 159 1.30 2.53 4.70
N PHE A 160 1.22 1.26 4.36
CA PHE A 160 2.18 0.24 4.82
C PHE A 160 3.08 -0.29 3.70
N SER A 161 3.10 0.36 2.54
CA SER A 161 3.94 -0.02 1.39
C SER A 161 3.80 -1.50 0.97
N SER A 162 2.64 -2.12 1.21
CA SER A 162 2.41 -3.55 0.99
C SER A 162 2.35 -3.98 -0.48
N GLY A 163 2.18 -3.02 -1.42
CA GLY A 163 1.97 -3.32 -2.83
C GLY A 163 3.09 -4.15 -3.47
N VAL A 164 4.36 -3.80 -3.23
CA VAL A 164 5.51 -4.57 -3.76
C VAL A 164 5.56 -5.96 -3.14
N THR A 165 5.32 -6.09 -1.85
CA THR A 165 5.29 -7.39 -1.15
C THR A 165 4.21 -8.30 -1.74
N ILE A 166 2.99 -7.78 -1.95
CA ILE A 166 1.90 -8.53 -2.57
C ILE A 166 2.25 -8.91 -4.01
N ALA A 167 2.85 -8.00 -4.78
CA ALA A 167 3.25 -8.28 -6.16
C ALA A 167 4.30 -9.40 -6.24
N MET A 168 5.35 -9.33 -5.42
CA MET A 168 6.39 -10.36 -5.38
C MET A 168 5.85 -11.71 -4.89
N LYS A 169 5.01 -11.71 -3.84
CA LYS A 169 4.39 -12.93 -3.31
C LYS A 169 3.50 -13.60 -4.34
N SER A 170 2.60 -12.83 -4.97
CA SER A 170 1.72 -13.35 -6.01
C SER A 170 2.49 -13.91 -7.20
N ALA A 171 3.54 -13.19 -7.66
CA ALA A 171 4.37 -13.65 -8.76
C ALA A 171 5.11 -14.95 -8.42
N SER A 172 5.72 -15.05 -7.23
CA SER A 172 6.42 -16.24 -6.78
C SER A 172 5.49 -17.47 -6.70
N MET A 173 4.29 -17.29 -6.11
CA MET A 173 3.30 -18.37 -6.02
C MET A 173 2.81 -18.79 -7.40
N ALA A 174 2.41 -17.84 -8.25
CA ALA A 174 1.89 -18.13 -9.58
C ALA A 174 2.94 -18.81 -10.46
N ALA A 175 4.20 -18.37 -10.40
CA ALA A 175 5.28 -18.98 -11.18
C ALA A 175 5.53 -20.44 -10.79
N ALA A 176 5.54 -20.75 -9.49
CA ALA A 176 5.72 -22.12 -9.00
C ALA A 176 4.56 -23.05 -9.42
N LEU A 177 3.31 -22.57 -9.32
CA LEU A 177 2.14 -23.34 -9.71
C LEU A 177 2.06 -23.54 -11.23
N LEU A 178 2.37 -22.50 -12.00
CA LEU A 178 2.36 -22.57 -13.45
C LEU A 178 3.45 -23.53 -13.98
N ASP A 179 4.64 -23.55 -13.37
CA ASP A 179 5.68 -24.50 -13.73
C ASP A 179 5.20 -25.96 -13.55
N ARG A 180 4.54 -26.27 -12.43
CA ARG A 180 3.94 -27.59 -12.18
C ARG A 180 2.85 -27.92 -13.19
N GLN A 181 1.96 -26.96 -13.48
CA GLN A 181 0.88 -27.14 -14.46
C GLN A 181 1.43 -27.39 -15.87
N LEU A 182 2.48 -26.68 -16.29
CA LEU A 182 3.09 -26.87 -17.60
C LEU A 182 3.82 -28.22 -17.73
N LYS A 183 4.21 -28.83 -16.60
CA LYS A 183 4.76 -30.20 -16.51
C LYS A 183 3.67 -31.27 -16.46
N GLY A 184 2.40 -30.89 -16.49
CA GLY A 184 1.26 -31.84 -16.58
C GLY A 184 0.55 -32.12 -15.26
N GLU A 185 0.91 -31.41 -14.16
CA GLU A 185 0.15 -31.51 -12.92
C GLU A 185 -1.18 -30.75 -13.03
N SER A 186 -2.21 -31.31 -12.36
CA SER A 186 -3.49 -30.61 -12.19
C SER A 186 -3.40 -29.68 -11.04
N ILE A 187 -3.52 -28.36 -11.29
CA ILE A 187 -3.44 -27.30 -10.28
C ILE A 187 -4.82 -26.74 -9.99
N ASN A 188 -5.17 -26.68 -8.71
CA ASN A 188 -6.34 -25.95 -8.26
C ASN A 188 -5.93 -24.50 -7.88
N TRP A 189 -6.09 -23.58 -8.83
CA TRP A 189 -5.69 -22.17 -8.64
C TRP A 189 -6.46 -21.49 -7.52
N GLU A 190 -7.68 -21.89 -7.19
CA GLU A 190 -8.41 -21.34 -6.04
C GLU A 190 -7.72 -21.71 -4.74
N THR A 191 -7.50 -23.00 -4.49
CA THR A 191 -6.99 -23.49 -3.21
C THR A 191 -5.47 -23.34 -3.05
N GLU A 192 -4.72 -23.34 -4.16
CA GLU A 192 -3.26 -23.26 -4.14
C GLU A 192 -2.72 -21.85 -4.39
N TYR A 193 -3.52 -20.94 -4.99
CA TYR A 193 -3.12 -19.57 -5.28
C TYR A 193 -4.00 -18.53 -4.59
N ALA A 194 -5.30 -18.45 -4.97
CA ALA A 194 -6.16 -17.34 -4.57
C ALA A 194 -6.39 -17.29 -3.05
N VAL A 195 -6.81 -18.40 -2.45
CA VAL A 195 -7.06 -18.49 -1.00
C VAL A 195 -5.79 -18.19 -0.17
N PRO A 196 -4.63 -18.83 -0.45
CA PRO A 196 -3.41 -18.52 0.28
C PRO A 196 -2.93 -17.08 0.08
N LEU A 197 -3.02 -16.54 -1.13
CA LEU A 197 -2.63 -15.15 -1.40
C LEU A 197 -3.49 -14.17 -0.61
N LYS A 198 -4.83 -14.35 -0.67
CA LYS A 198 -5.78 -13.48 0.04
C LYS A 198 -5.57 -13.45 1.55
N ARG A 199 -5.16 -14.54 2.17
CA ARG A 199 -4.89 -14.59 3.61
C ARG A 199 -3.94 -13.47 4.06
N GLY A 200 -2.81 -13.30 3.39
CA GLY A 200 -1.86 -12.23 3.72
C GLY A 200 -2.34 -10.86 3.30
N VAL A 201 -3.07 -10.77 2.18
CA VAL A 201 -3.71 -9.51 1.77
C VAL A 201 -4.72 -9.06 2.82
N ASP A 202 -5.52 -9.97 3.38
CA ASP A 202 -6.53 -9.67 4.40
C ASP A 202 -5.89 -9.29 5.74
N ALA A 203 -4.72 -9.86 6.08
CA ALA A 203 -3.93 -9.38 7.21
C ALA A 203 -3.53 -7.91 7.02
N PHE A 204 -2.95 -7.53 5.87
CA PHE A 204 -2.66 -6.13 5.56
C PHE A 204 -3.93 -5.26 5.57
N ARG A 205 -5.03 -5.74 5.00
CA ARG A 205 -6.32 -5.05 4.96
C ARG A 205 -6.79 -4.67 6.35
N THR A 206 -6.66 -5.57 7.32
CA THR A 206 -7.00 -5.29 8.73
C THR A 206 -6.23 -4.09 9.27
N PHE A 207 -4.91 -4.05 9.05
CA PHE A 207 -4.09 -2.92 9.52
C PHE A 207 -4.40 -1.62 8.79
N VAL A 208 -4.68 -1.67 7.49
CA VAL A 208 -5.12 -0.48 6.72
C VAL A 208 -6.45 0.05 7.25
N THR A 209 -7.42 -0.83 7.48
CA THR A 209 -8.72 -0.45 8.07
C THR A 209 -8.51 0.17 9.44
N ALA A 210 -7.73 -0.49 10.29
CA ALA A 210 -7.45 -0.03 11.65
C ALA A 210 -6.66 1.29 11.69
N TRP A 211 -5.86 1.59 10.67
CA TRP A 211 -5.22 2.89 10.53
C TRP A 211 -6.25 4.00 10.35
N TYR A 212 -7.21 3.81 9.46
CA TYR A 212 -8.17 4.84 9.11
C TYR A 212 -9.33 4.99 10.10
N ASP A 213 -9.68 3.93 10.84
CA ASP A 213 -10.63 4.04 11.97
C ASP A 213 -9.94 4.37 13.31
N GLN A 214 -8.63 4.66 13.26
CA GLN A 214 -7.78 5.13 14.34
C GLN A 214 -7.38 4.07 15.37
N ARG A 215 -7.91 2.85 15.34
CA ARG A 215 -7.52 1.76 16.25
C ARG A 215 -6.00 1.52 16.22
N PHE A 216 -5.42 1.46 15.03
CA PHE A 216 -3.98 1.21 14.90
C PHE A 216 -3.14 2.43 15.29
N GLN A 217 -3.64 3.64 15.05
CA GLN A 217 -2.98 4.86 15.53
C GLN A 217 -2.96 4.92 17.07
N ASP A 218 -4.05 4.53 17.73
CA ASP A 218 -4.09 4.45 19.20
C ASP A 218 -3.07 3.45 19.75
N ILE A 219 -2.85 2.33 19.05
CA ILE A 219 -1.84 1.35 19.40
C ILE A 219 -0.42 1.89 19.25
N ILE A 220 -0.07 2.47 18.10
CA ILE A 220 1.31 2.89 17.83
C ILE A 220 1.74 4.13 18.58
N PHE A 221 0.80 4.99 18.95
CA PHE A 221 1.07 6.21 19.74
C PHE A 221 0.84 6.01 21.25
N HIS A 222 0.48 4.81 21.66
CA HIS A 222 0.35 4.51 23.08
C HIS A 222 1.70 4.63 23.80
N HIS A 223 1.70 5.24 24.99
CA HIS A 223 2.93 5.52 25.76
C HIS A 223 3.66 4.27 26.25
N THR A 224 2.93 3.17 26.47
CA THR A 224 3.52 1.88 26.85
C THR A 224 3.38 0.89 25.71
N GLN A 225 4.50 0.42 25.18
CA GLN A 225 4.53 -0.58 24.13
C GLN A 225 5.13 -1.89 24.66
N LEU A 226 4.47 -3.01 24.36
CA LEU A 226 5.00 -4.33 24.63
C LEU A 226 5.89 -4.77 23.46
N ASP A 227 7.19 -4.95 23.71
CA ASP A 227 8.19 -5.23 22.66
C ASP A 227 7.85 -6.45 21.81
N ASN A 228 7.31 -7.52 22.41
CA ASN A 228 6.90 -8.71 21.69
C ASN A 228 5.71 -8.45 20.75
N VAL A 229 4.72 -7.67 21.19
CA VAL A 229 3.58 -7.27 20.36
C VAL A 229 4.03 -6.38 19.21
N LYS A 230 4.87 -5.40 19.52
CA LYS A 230 5.49 -4.52 18.52
C LYS A 230 6.25 -5.33 17.47
N ALA A 231 7.09 -6.28 17.88
CA ALA A 231 7.84 -7.14 16.97
C ALA A 231 6.92 -7.96 16.04
N MET A 232 5.84 -8.54 16.57
CA MET A 232 4.86 -9.29 15.79
C MET A 232 4.15 -8.42 14.75
N ILE A 233 3.75 -7.21 15.13
CA ILE A 233 3.12 -6.26 14.19
C ILE A 233 4.13 -5.77 13.15
N CYS A 234 5.32 -5.36 13.56
CA CYS A 234 6.37 -4.93 12.65
C CYS A 234 6.74 -6.01 11.63
N SER A 235 6.74 -7.30 12.01
CA SER A 235 7.01 -8.38 11.06
C SER A 235 5.96 -8.45 9.95
N ILE A 236 4.68 -8.28 10.26
CA ILE A 236 3.60 -8.23 9.26
C ILE A 236 3.83 -7.08 8.29
N LEU A 237 4.05 -5.87 8.82
CA LEU A 237 4.27 -4.67 8.02
C LEU A 237 5.56 -4.74 7.20
N ALA A 238 6.56 -5.51 7.66
CA ALA A 238 7.78 -5.83 6.91
C ALA A 238 7.59 -6.91 5.82
N GLY A 239 6.36 -7.44 5.64
CA GLY A 239 6.04 -8.39 4.58
C GLY A 239 5.78 -9.84 5.01
N TYR A 240 5.90 -10.17 6.29
CA TYR A 240 5.61 -11.52 6.81
C TYR A 240 4.12 -11.73 7.11
N ALA A 241 3.25 -11.18 6.25
CA ALA A 241 1.79 -11.24 6.40
C ALA A 241 1.18 -12.64 6.12
N TRP A 242 2.00 -13.61 5.75
CA TRP A 242 1.63 -15.02 5.53
C TRP A 242 2.16 -15.97 6.60
N ASP A 243 2.81 -15.46 7.66
CA ASP A 243 3.32 -16.28 8.77
C ASP A 243 2.20 -16.62 9.75
N GLU A 244 1.63 -17.82 9.61
CA GLU A 244 0.55 -18.31 10.47
C GLU A 244 0.97 -18.57 11.92
N ASN A 245 2.27 -18.56 12.24
CA ASN A 245 2.75 -18.65 13.63
C ASN A 245 2.56 -17.29 14.34
N ASN A 246 2.43 -16.20 13.58
CA ASN A 246 2.14 -14.90 14.14
C ASN A 246 0.63 -14.77 14.43
N PRO A 247 0.24 -14.62 15.73
CA PRO A 247 -1.18 -14.54 16.11
C PRO A 247 -1.90 -13.32 15.49
N TYR A 248 -1.15 -12.24 15.16
CA TYR A 248 -1.70 -11.07 14.49
C TYR A 248 -1.89 -11.27 12.97
N VAL A 249 -1.36 -12.35 12.39
CA VAL A 249 -1.72 -12.83 11.04
C VAL A 249 -2.95 -13.73 11.13
N LYS A 250 -2.92 -14.69 12.06
CA LYS A 250 -3.95 -15.72 12.19
C LYS A 250 -5.33 -15.16 12.58
N GLU A 251 -5.36 -14.18 13.49
CA GLU A 251 -6.58 -13.58 14.04
C GLU A 251 -6.47 -12.04 14.02
N SER A 252 -6.06 -11.46 12.87
CA SER A 252 -5.70 -10.04 12.72
C SER A 252 -6.73 -9.10 13.34
N GLU A 253 -7.98 -9.19 12.90
CA GLU A 253 -9.06 -8.26 13.32
C GLU A 253 -9.31 -8.36 14.82
N ARG A 254 -9.46 -9.56 15.35
CA ARG A 254 -9.69 -9.77 16.80
C ARG A 254 -8.55 -9.22 17.64
N ARG A 255 -7.30 -9.49 17.23
CA ARG A 255 -6.11 -9.06 17.98
C ARG A 255 -5.92 -7.55 17.98
N VAL A 256 -6.13 -6.92 16.82
CA VAL A 256 -6.05 -5.47 16.70
C VAL A 256 -7.14 -4.80 17.51
N ASN A 257 -8.39 -5.31 17.50
CA ASN A 257 -9.49 -4.78 18.31
C ASN A 257 -9.17 -4.81 19.81
N VAL A 258 -8.82 -5.99 20.34
CA VAL A 258 -8.51 -6.16 21.75
C VAL A 258 -7.34 -5.26 22.17
N LEU A 259 -6.29 -5.16 21.36
CA LEU A 259 -5.15 -4.31 21.67
C LEU A 259 -5.52 -2.83 21.68
N ALA A 260 -6.33 -2.37 20.71
CA ALA A 260 -6.81 -1.00 20.68
C ALA A 260 -7.69 -0.65 21.90
N GLU A 261 -8.56 -1.57 22.33
CA GLU A 261 -9.37 -1.40 23.54
C GLU A 261 -8.50 -1.26 24.78
N ILE A 262 -7.47 -2.09 24.92
CA ILE A 262 -6.51 -2.00 26.04
C ILE A 262 -5.80 -0.64 26.02
N CYS A 263 -5.32 -0.19 24.86
CA CYS A 263 -4.62 1.09 24.73
C CYS A 263 -5.53 2.30 25.02
N ARG A 264 -6.82 2.20 24.76
CA ARG A 264 -7.80 3.26 25.04
C ARG A 264 -8.25 3.31 26.51
N ALA A 265 -8.15 2.19 27.22
CA ALA A 265 -8.58 2.06 28.62
C ALA A 265 -7.46 2.43 29.62
N ALA A 266 -6.20 2.45 29.18
CA ALA A 266 -5.03 2.77 29.99
C ALA A 266 -4.62 4.24 29.88
#